data_856eb45090ef223802e03e52b8f94f6c
#
_entry.id   856eb45090ef223802e03e52b8f94f6c
#
_cell.length_a   1.000
_cell.length_b   1.000
_cell.length_c   1.000
_cell.angle_alpha   90.00
_cell.angle_beta   90.00
_cell.angle_gamma   90.00
#
_symmetry.space_group_name_H-M   'P 1'
#
loop_
_entity.id
_entity.type
_entity.pdbx_description
1 polymer ?
#
loop_
_entity_poly.entity_id
_entity_poly.type
_entity_poly.pdbx_seq_one_letter_code
_entity_poly.pdbx_strand_id
1 'polypeptide(L)'
;DAKKFIDQYFALYKKVKVYMEETVAQAKEVGYTLTIMNRKRYLPDLKSQNRQVRESAERIAINSPVQGSAADLIKLAMIQLTEQIRKQKLKSRMILQVHDELVFECPENEEQKMRALVKKEMEEVVPLKVPLVVDIGWGKNWNTAH
;
A
#
# COMPACT_ATOMS: atom_id res chain seq x y z
N ASP A 1 6.70 -31.12 -3.61
CA ASP A 1 7.01 -30.34 -2.40
C ASP A 1 6.28 -29.00 -2.32
N ALA A 2 6.11 -28.25 -3.42
CA ALA A 2 5.42 -26.95 -3.43
C ALA A 2 3.96 -27.06 -2.92
N LYS A 3 3.22 -28.07 -3.34
CA LYS A 3 1.83 -28.29 -2.89
C LYS A 3 1.74 -28.47 -1.38
N LYS A 4 2.63 -29.30 -0.81
CA LYS A 4 2.69 -29.54 0.64
C LYS A 4 2.96 -28.22 1.41
N PHE A 5 3.83 -27.37 0.88
CA PHE A 5 4.14 -26.07 1.47
C PHE A 5 2.93 -25.12 1.46
N ILE A 6 2.21 -25.08 0.34
CA ILE A 6 0.98 -24.29 0.19
C ILE A 6 -0.11 -24.79 1.15
N ASP A 7 -0.29 -26.12 1.23
CA ASP A 7 -1.29 -26.72 2.12
C ASP A 7 -0.98 -26.40 3.60
N GLN A 8 0.29 -26.46 4.00
CA GLN A 8 0.75 -26.10 5.35
C GLN A 8 0.53 -24.60 5.63
N TYR A 9 0.84 -23.73 4.66
CA TYR A 9 0.62 -22.29 4.79
C TYR A 9 -0.87 -21.98 5.05
N PHE A 10 -1.78 -22.53 4.25
CA PHE A 10 -3.21 -22.29 4.45
C PHE A 10 -3.79 -23.01 5.66
N ALA A 11 -3.20 -24.10 6.11
CA ALA A 11 -3.57 -24.74 7.38
C ALA A 11 -3.25 -23.84 8.58
N LEU A 12 -2.10 -23.11 8.51
CA LEU A 12 -1.68 -22.15 9.54
C LEU A 12 -2.48 -20.83 9.43
N TYR A 13 -2.61 -20.29 8.22
CA TYR A 13 -3.26 -19.00 7.95
C TYR A 13 -4.65 -19.17 7.31
N LYS A 14 -5.55 -19.86 8.00
CA LYS A 14 -6.90 -20.16 7.49
C LYS A 14 -7.68 -18.95 7.02
N LYS A 15 -7.56 -17.81 7.74
CA LYS A 15 -8.25 -16.57 7.38
C LYS A 15 -7.76 -15.95 6.06
N VAL A 16 -6.52 -16.21 5.66
CA VAL A 16 -6.01 -15.74 4.35
C VAL A 16 -6.74 -16.45 3.22
N LYS A 17 -6.94 -17.77 3.34
CA LYS A 17 -7.70 -18.54 2.34
C LYS A 17 -9.15 -18.05 2.24
N VAL A 18 -9.81 -17.87 3.38
CA VAL A 18 -11.18 -17.36 3.44
C VAL A 18 -11.26 -15.98 2.77
N TYR A 19 -10.35 -15.08 3.10
CA TYR A 19 -10.28 -13.74 2.46
C TYR A 19 -10.17 -13.84 0.94
N MET A 20 -9.31 -14.72 0.42
CA MET A 20 -9.14 -14.87 -1.02
C MET A 20 -10.43 -15.37 -1.69
N GLU A 21 -11.08 -16.39 -1.12
CA GLU A 21 -12.30 -16.99 -1.64
C GLU A 21 -13.48 -16.00 -1.60
N GLU A 22 -13.68 -15.32 -0.47
CA GLU A 22 -14.75 -14.32 -0.29
C GLU A 22 -14.55 -13.10 -1.19
N THR A 23 -13.30 -12.61 -1.34
CA THR A 23 -12.99 -11.48 -2.22
C THR A 23 -13.34 -11.78 -3.67
N VAL A 24 -12.98 -12.96 -4.16
CA VAL A 24 -13.32 -13.39 -5.53
C VAL A 24 -14.82 -13.57 -5.70
N ALA A 25 -15.51 -14.21 -4.75
CA ALA A 25 -16.94 -14.41 -4.80
C ALA A 25 -17.69 -13.07 -4.86
N GLN A 26 -17.37 -12.15 -3.97
CA GLN A 26 -17.95 -10.82 -3.94
C GLN A 26 -17.66 -10.04 -5.24
N ALA A 27 -16.41 -10.08 -5.73
CA ALA A 27 -16.04 -9.40 -6.96
C ALA A 27 -16.78 -9.95 -8.20
N LYS A 28 -17.07 -11.26 -8.24
CA LYS A 28 -17.91 -11.86 -9.30
C LYS A 28 -19.35 -11.38 -9.27
N GLU A 29 -19.88 -11.16 -8.09
CA GLU A 29 -21.26 -10.67 -7.90
C GLU A 29 -21.38 -9.21 -8.33
N VAL A 30 -20.55 -8.32 -7.75
CA VAL A 30 -20.69 -6.87 -7.94
C VAL A 30 -19.91 -6.32 -9.14
N GLY A 31 -18.95 -7.08 -9.70
CA GLY A 31 -18.14 -6.69 -10.85
C GLY A 31 -16.92 -5.82 -10.54
N TYR A 32 -16.59 -5.59 -9.27
CA TYR A 32 -15.44 -4.79 -8.85
C TYR A 32 -14.93 -5.19 -7.47
N THR A 33 -13.74 -4.73 -7.11
CA THR A 33 -13.20 -4.75 -5.75
C THR A 33 -13.04 -3.33 -5.20
N LEU A 34 -12.91 -3.22 -3.89
CA LEU A 34 -12.74 -1.94 -3.17
C LEU A 34 -11.41 -1.90 -2.44
N THR A 35 -10.81 -0.72 -2.39
CA THR A 35 -9.72 -0.40 -1.46
C THR A 35 -10.30 -0.02 -0.09
N ILE A 36 -9.41 0.12 0.91
CA ILE A 36 -9.78 0.63 2.25
C ILE A 36 -10.44 2.02 2.19
N MET A 37 -10.13 2.82 1.17
CA MET A 37 -10.72 4.14 0.92
C MET A 37 -11.95 4.07 -0.02
N ASN A 38 -12.54 2.90 -0.21
CA ASN A 38 -13.70 2.65 -1.07
C ASN A 38 -13.49 3.00 -2.56
N ARG A 39 -12.25 3.03 -3.02
CA ARG A 39 -11.95 3.22 -4.45
C ARG A 39 -12.21 1.92 -5.20
N LYS A 40 -13.02 2.00 -6.25
CA LYS A 40 -13.44 0.84 -7.07
C LYS A 40 -12.38 0.47 -8.11
N ARG A 41 -12.14 -0.83 -8.26
CA ARG A 41 -11.47 -1.42 -9.42
C ARG A 41 -12.42 -2.38 -10.11
N TYR A 42 -12.88 -2.03 -11.31
CA TYR A 42 -13.76 -2.86 -12.12
C TYR A 42 -12.98 -4.04 -12.73
N LEU A 43 -13.63 -5.20 -12.77
CA LEU A 43 -13.04 -6.48 -13.18
C LEU A 43 -14.00 -7.23 -14.12
N PRO A 44 -14.23 -6.73 -15.34
CA PRO A 44 -15.17 -7.34 -16.28
C PRO A 44 -14.77 -8.78 -16.66
N ASP A 45 -13.47 -9.07 -16.68
CA ASP A 45 -12.90 -10.36 -17.05
C ASP A 45 -13.19 -11.50 -16.10
N LEU A 46 -13.71 -11.23 -14.89
CA LEU A 46 -14.16 -12.26 -13.94
C LEU A 46 -15.29 -13.15 -14.51
N LYS A 47 -16.04 -12.64 -15.51
CA LYS A 47 -17.12 -13.36 -16.21
C LYS A 47 -16.69 -13.95 -17.56
N SER A 48 -15.39 -13.90 -17.89
CA SER A 48 -14.88 -14.41 -19.16
C SER A 48 -15.08 -15.91 -19.30
N GLN A 49 -15.48 -16.38 -20.49
CA GLN A 49 -15.54 -17.80 -20.83
C GLN A 49 -14.14 -18.42 -20.94
N ASN A 50 -13.12 -17.60 -21.27
CA ASN A 50 -11.74 -18.06 -21.32
C ASN A 50 -11.21 -18.26 -19.88
N ARG A 51 -10.82 -19.49 -19.57
CA ARG A 51 -10.32 -19.89 -18.25
C ARG A 51 -9.09 -19.08 -17.81
N GLN A 52 -8.12 -18.89 -18.70
CA GLN A 52 -6.88 -18.17 -18.36
C GLN A 52 -7.15 -16.68 -18.02
N VAL A 53 -8.03 -16.05 -18.80
CA VAL A 53 -8.46 -14.66 -18.57
C VAL A 53 -9.17 -14.55 -17.22
N ARG A 54 -10.10 -15.46 -16.94
CA ARG A 54 -10.83 -15.49 -15.66
C ARG A 54 -9.91 -15.72 -14.47
N GLU A 55 -9.01 -16.71 -14.52
CA GLU A 55 -8.04 -16.96 -13.43
C GLU A 55 -7.10 -15.79 -13.21
N SER A 56 -6.71 -15.07 -14.26
CA SER A 56 -5.93 -13.83 -14.14
C SER A 56 -6.74 -12.74 -13.43
N ALA A 57 -8.00 -12.55 -13.80
CA ALA A 57 -8.89 -11.60 -13.16
C ALA A 57 -9.14 -11.92 -11.68
N GLU A 58 -9.24 -13.20 -11.30
CA GLU A 58 -9.36 -13.64 -9.91
C GLU A 58 -8.11 -13.26 -9.09
N ARG A 59 -6.89 -13.45 -9.64
CA ARG A 59 -5.65 -12.98 -8.99
C ARG A 59 -5.63 -11.45 -8.82
N ILE A 60 -6.09 -10.73 -9.82
CA ILE A 60 -6.21 -9.27 -9.75
C ILE A 60 -7.25 -8.88 -8.67
N ALA A 61 -8.37 -9.59 -8.58
CA ALA A 61 -9.39 -9.35 -7.56
C ALA A 61 -8.83 -9.48 -6.13
N ILE A 62 -8.02 -10.50 -5.88
CA ILE A 62 -7.41 -10.73 -4.56
C ILE A 62 -6.36 -9.66 -4.22
N ASN A 63 -5.53 -9.28 -5.19
CA ASN A 63 -4.43 -8.35 -4.97
C ASN A 63 -4.88 -6.88 -4.89
N SER A 64 -5.91 -6.51 -5.65
CA SER A 64 -6.33 -5.11 -5.80
C SER A 64 -6.74 -4.41 -4.52
N PRO A 65 -7.50 -5.03 -3.58
CA PRO A 65 -7.81 -4.40 -2.30
C PRO A 65 -6.55 -4.04 -1.51
N VAL A 66 -5.56 -4.93 -1.47
CA VAL A 66 -4.33 -4.72 -0.69
C VAL A 66 -3.42 -3.70 -1.37
N GLN A 67 -3.04 -3.93 -2.63
CA GLN A 67 -2.17 -3.02 -3.39
C GLN A 67 -2.81 -1.65 -3.62
N GLY A 68 -4.12 -1.63 -3.90
CA GLY A 68 -4.86 -0.40 -4.07
C GLY A 68 -4.95 0.40 -2.76
N SER A 69 -5.13 -0.28 -1.62
CA SER A 69 -5.12 0.38 -0.31
C SER A 69 -3.75 0.95 0.02
N ALA A 70 -2.66 0.23 -0.24
CA ALA A 70 -1.31 0.76 -0.07
C ALA A 70 -1.10 2.03 -0.90
N ALA A 71 -1.56 2.04 -2.17
CA ALA A 71 -1.49 3.23 -3.01
C ALA A 71 -2.37 4.40 -2.50
N ASP A 72 -3.47 4.12 -1.84
CA ASP A 72 -4.31 5.15 -1.22
C ASP A 72 -3.62 5.73 0.03
N LEU A 73 -3.03 4.88 0.87
CA LEU A 73 -2.32 5.30 2.07
C LEU A 73 -1.13 6.20 1.74
N ILE A 74 -0.29 5.80 0.77
CA ILE A 74 0.88 6.61 0.38
C ILE A 74 0.46 7.99 -0.17
N LYS A 75 -0.61 8.06 -0.97
CA LYS A 75 -1.13 9.33 -1.49
C LYS A 75 -1.68 10.23 -0.38
N LEU A 76 -2.38 9.66 0.58
CA LEU A 76 -2.88 10.42 1.72
C LEU A 76 -1.72 10.95 2.57
N ALA A 77 -0.71 10.13 2.84
CA ALA A 77 0.50 10.53 3.52
C ALA A 77 1.23 11.67 2.78
N MET A 78 1.34 11.59 1.43
CA MET A 78 1.92 12.66 0.62
C MET A 78 1.19 14.00 0.78
N ILE A 79 -0.15 13.96 0.83
CA ILE A 79 -0.97 15.17 1.01
C ILE A 79 -0.72 15.74 2.41
N GLN A 80 -0.84 14.92 3.45
CA GLN A 80 -0.64 15.34 4.85
C GLN A 80 0.76 15.89 5.06
N LEU A 81 1.80 15.20 4.59
CA LEU A 81 3.20 15.66 4.68
C LEU A 81 3.41 17.00 3.96
N THR A 82 2.87 17.17 2.75
CA THR A 82 2.99 18.43 2.01
C THR A 82 2.35 19.59 2.78
N GLU A 83 1.18 19.37 3.36
CA GLU A 83 0.49 20.37 4.19
C GLU A 83 1.29 20.71 5.45
N GLN A 84 1.83 19.71 6.14
CA GLN A 84 2.61 19.90 7.36
C GLN A 84 3.94 20.60 7.10
N ILE A 85 4.66 20.24 6.05
CA ILE A 85 5.90 20.92 5.61
C ILE A 85 5.61 22.41 5.37
N ARG A 86 4.53 22.71 4.62
CA ARG A 86 4.11 24.10 4.35
C ARG A 86 3.70 24.84 5.62
N LYS A 87 2.87 24.23 6.47
CA LYS A 87 2.36 24.80 7.72
C LYS A 87 3.49 25.14 8.70
N GLN A 88 4.49 24.28 8.76
CA GLN A 88 5.67 24.47 9.63
C GLN A 88 6.78 25.32 8.96
N LYS A 89 6.54 25.82 7.73
CA LYS A 89 7.48 26.63 6.94
C LYS A 89 8.86 25.97 6.77
N LEU A 90 8.88 24.64 6.61
CA LEU A 90 10.10 23.90 6.34
C LEU A 90 10.56 24.14 4.91
N LYS A 91 11.88 24.11 4.71
CA LYS A 91 12.52 24.19 3.39
C LYS A 91 12.62 22.85 2.69
N SER A 92 12.42 21.78 3.44
CA SER A 92 12.37 20.40 2.94
C SER A 92 11.30 20.23 1.89
N ARG A 93 11.56 19.40 0.87
CA ARG A 93 10.64 19.17 -0.25
C ARG A 93 10.55 17.68 -0.54
N MET A 94 9.35 17.17 -0.74
CA MET A 94 9.12 15.86 -1.34
C MET A 94 9.44 15.97 -2.83
N ILE A 95 10.34 15.14 -3.33
CA ILE A 95 10.82 15.20 -4.73
C ILE A 95 10.41 14.00 -5.57
N LEU A 96 10.20 12.83 -4.95
CA LEU A 96 9.93 11.61 -5.69
C LEU A 96 9.12 10.63 -4.83
N GLN A 97 8.27 9.83 -5.48
CA GLN A 97 7.65 8.63 -4.92
C GLN A 97 8.02 7.44 -5.80
N VAL A 98 8.60 6.41 -5.20
CA VAL A 98 9.00 5.17 -5.87
C VAL A 98 8.40 4.00 -5.11
N HIS A 99 7.49 3.24 -5.74
CA HIS A 99 6.75 2.16 -5.10
C HIS A 99 6.06 2.62 -3.80
N ASP A 100 6.58 2.23 -2.66
CA ASP A 100 6.12 2.54 -1.30
C ASP A 100 7.05 3.50 -0.54
N GLU A 101 8.03 4.08 -1.22
CA GLU A 101 8.99 5.03 -0.67
C GLU A 101 8.66 6.47 -1.06
N LEU A 102 8.94 7.40 -0.15
CA LEU A 102 8.92 8.84 -0.39
C LEU A 102 10.31 9.41 -0.22
N VAL A 103 10.80 10.12 -1.24
CA VAL A 103 12.11 10.75 -1.23
C VAL A 103 11.96 12.26 -1.02
N PHE A 104 12.77 12.79 -0.11
CA PHE A 104 12.77 14.21 0.26
C PHE A 104 14.15 14.80 0.06
N GLU A 105 14.20 16.01 -0.42
CA GLU A 105 15.36 16.89 -0.29
C GLU A 105 15.19 17.70 1.00
N CYS A 106 16.16 17.59 1.90
CA CYS A 106 16.03 18.14 3.24
C CYS A 106 17.34 18.82 3.67
N PRO A 107 17.30 20.10 4.10
CA PRO A 107 18.45 20.75 4.74
C PRO A 107 18.87 20.02 6.02
N GLU A 108 20.17 19.91 6.29
CA GLU A 108 20.70 19.19 7.46
C GLU A 108 20.13 19.67 8.78
N ASN A 109 19.86 20.96 8.92
CA ASN A 109 19.28 21.53 10.14
C ASN A 109 17.77 21.19 10.33
N GLU A 110 17.12 20.60 9.34
CA GLU A 110 15.73 20.14 9.44
C GLU A 110 15.63 18.62 9.64
N GLU A 111 16.74 17.86 9.60
CA GLU A 111 16.75 16.40 9.65
C GLU A 111 15.87 15.83 10.77
N GLN A 112 16.16 16.16 12.02
CA GLN A 112 15.45 15.59 13.17
C GLN A 112 13.94 15.88 13.10
N LYS A 113 13.58 17.08 12.68
CA LYS A 113 12.20 17.50 12.56
C LYS A 113 11.48 16.77 11.43
N MET A 114 12.15 16.61 10.29
CA MET A 114 11.60 15.85 9.17
C MET A 114 11.46 14.36 9.49
N ARG A 115 12.43 13.74 10.16
CA ARG A 115 12.32 12.35 10.61
C ARG A 115 11.08 12.13 11.49
N ALA A 116 10.88 13.00 12.50
CA ALA A 116 9.73 12.91 13.39
C ALA A 116 8.41 13.13 12.63
N LEU A 117 8.38 14.13 11.73
CA LEU A 117 7.21 14.46 10.93
C LEU A 117 6.83 13.33 9.98
N VAL A 118 7.78 12.84 9.18
CA VAL A 118 7.53 11.78 8.20
C VAL A 118 7.07 10.51 8.88
N LYS A 119 7.75 10.10 9.96
CA LYS A 119 7.37 8.92 10.72
C LYS A 119 5.94 9.02 11.22
N LYS A 120 5.60 10.11 11.87
CA LYS A 120 4.25 10.33 12.42
C LYS A 120 3.18 10.32 11.33
N GLU A 121 3.32 11.15 10.30
CA GLU A 121 2.28 11.32 9.27
C GLU A 121 2.10 10.05 8.41
N MET A 122 3.13 9.23 8.24
CA MET A 122 3.03 7.98 7.49
C MET A 122 2.50 6.82 8.36
N GLU A 123 2.97 6.69 9.60
CA GLU A 123 2.53 5.60 10.49
C GLU A 123 1.09 5.80 10.98
N GLU A 124 0.67 7.06 11.16
CA GLU A 124 -0.66 7.42 11.66
C GLU A 124 -1.62 7.87 10.54
N VAL A 125 -1.28 7.63 9.28
CA VAL A 125 -2.04 8.12 8.10
C VAL A 125 -3.51 7.75 8.13
N VAL A 126 -3.84 6.55 8.59
CA VAL A 126 -5.20 6.09 8.92
C VAL A 126 -5.14 5.09 10.08
N PRO A 127 -6.20 4.97 10.89
CA PRO A 127 -6.27 3.95 11.91
C PRO A 127 -6.40 2.55 11.29
N LEU A 128 -5.39 1.71 11.47
CA LEU A 128 -5.39 0.31 11.03
C LEU A 128 -5.40 -0.63 12.24
N LYS A 129 -5.87 -1.85 12.04
CA LYS A 129 -5.82 -2.91 13.06
C LYS A 129 -4.41 -3.46 13.29
N VAL A 130 -3.50 -3.17 12.37
CA VAL A 130 -2.07 -3.52 12.44
C VAL A 130 -1.25 -2.24 12.34
N PRO A 131 -0.10 -2.13 13.03
CA PRO A 131 0.74 -0.95 12.94
C PRO A 131 1.36 -0.87 11.53
N LEU A 132 1.45 0.35 11.01
CA LEU A 132 2.39 0.69 9.95
C LEU A 132 3.72 1.05 10.60
N VAL A 133 4.80 0.54 10.06
CA VAL A 133 6.16 0.86 10.51
C VAL A 133 6.89 1.49 9.33
N VAL A 134 7.52 2.63 9.58
CA VAL A 134 8.25 3.41 8.56
C VAL A 134 9.71 3.47 8.94
N ASP A 135 10.55 2.94 8.06
CA ASP A 135 11.99 3.08 8.13
C ASP A 135 12.44 4.35 7.41
N ILE A 136 13.42 5.05 7.99
CA ILE A 136 13.90 6.33 7.44
C ILE A 136 15.40 6.27 7.29
N GLY A 137 15.86 6.26 6.04
CA GLY A 137 17.25 6.48 5.67
C GLY A 137 17.61 7.95 5.55
N TRP A 138 18.88 8.27 5.71
CA TRP A 138 19.43 9.61 5.55
C TRP A 138 20.80 9.56 4.91
N GLY A 139 21.04 10.40 3.92
CA GLY A 139 22.32 10.45 3.23
C GLY A 139 22.43 11.67 2.31
N LYS A 140 23.62 11.91 1.78
CA LYS A 140 23.88 13.00 0.83
C LYS A 140 23.26 12.77 -0.55
N ASN A 141 22.86 11.56 -0.83
CA ASN A 141 22.18 11.15 -2.05
C ASN A 141 21.35 9.89 -1.77
N TRP A 142 20.48 9.51 -2.69
CA TRP A 142 19.58 8.36 -2.53
C TRP A 142 20.34 7.05 -2.27
N ASN A 143 21.44 6.79 -2.95
CA ASN A 143 22.24 5.57 -2.77
C ASN A 143 22.82 5.41 -1.36
N THR A 144 23.10 6.53 -0.65
CA THR A 144 23.62 6.51 0.73
C THR A 144 22.55 6.59 1.78
N ALA A 145 21.32 6.93 1.41
CA ALA A 145 20.16 6.99 2.26
C ALA A 145 19.33 5.69 2.26
N HIS A 146 19.63 4.76 1.33
CA HIS A 146 18.86 3.53 1.12
C HIS A 146 19.53 2.33 1.79
#